data_bca1103163ca0e851a1919a64bd5b5f1
#
_entry.id   bca1103163ca0e851a1919a64bd5b5f1
#
_cell.length_a   1.000
_cell.length_b   1.000
_cell.length_c   1.000
_cell.angle_alpha   90.00
_cell.angle_beta   90.00
_cell.angle_gamma   90.00
#
_symmetry.space_group_name_H-M   'P 1'
#
loop_
_entity.id
_entity.type
_entity.pdbx_description
1 polymer ?
#
loop_
_entity_poly.entity_id
_entity_poly.type
_entity_poly.pdbx_seq_one_letter_code
_entity_poly.pdbx_strand_id
1 'polypeptide(L)'
;MGFKCYRMSIAWTRIYPNGDDEQPNEDGLKFYDKVFQELKKYNIEPIVTLSHYEMPLNLVKKYGSWRSRKLIDFFYNLTRYKNYVRYWITFNEINAIEFMPYFPAGLLIEEDENRHQVIYQAAHHMLVASAKVVKLAHDINPKNKVGCMTLFGVNYPRTCHPNDVLKAEMANQDFLGIPDVQVFGYYSDYQLKQYQNKNVHLDITDEDLEILKNGTVDFVSFSYYMSMVQGEKREGENFAQGNMVAGLENPYLESNEWGWQIDPVGLRIT
;
A
#
# COMPACT_ATOMS: atom_id res chain seq x y z
N MET A 1 -9.12 -29.10 -2.13
CA MET A 1 -7.89 -28.37 -1.76
C MET A 1 -7.94 -27.77 -0.35
N GLY A 2 -9.09 -27.61 0.28
CA GLY A 2 -9.23 -27.24 1.71
C GLY A 2 -8.97 -25.78 2.05
N PHE A 3 -8.96 -24.89 1.06
CA PHE A 3 -8.81 -23.45 1.28
C PHE A 3 -9.95 -22.91 2.17
N LYS A 4 -9.61 -22.03 3.11
CA LYS A 4 -10.56 -21.37 4.02
C LYS A 4 -10.82 -19.92 3.64
N CYS A 5 -9.86 -19.28 2.98
CA CYS A 5 -9.97 -17.92 2.47
C CYS A 5 -9.37 -17.80 1.07
N TYR A 6 -9.80 -16.78 0.36
CA TYR A 6 -9.31 -16.45 -0.98
C TYR A 6 -9.13 -14.93 -1.08
N ARG A 7 -7.87 -14.50 -1.24
CA ARG A 7 -7.57 -13.10 -1.47
C ARG A 7 -7.60 -12.79 -2.97
N MET A 8 -8.30 -11.71 -3.33
CA MET A 8 -8.37 -11.20 -4.69
C MET A 8 -8.54 -9.68 -4.69
N SER A 9 -8.38 -9.05 -5.83
CA SER A 9 -8.72 -7.64 -6.04
C SER A 9 -9.96 -7.47 -6.90
N ILE A 10 -10.62 -6.33 -6.74
CA ILE A 10 -11.62 -5.84 -7.67
C ILE A 10 -10.94 -4.83 -8.59
N ALA A 11 -10.93 -5.10 -9.92
CA ALA A 11 -10.35 -4.16 -10.86
C ALA A 11 -11.27 -2.93 -11.00
N TRP A 12 -10.75 -1.76 -10.66
CA TRP A 12 -11.45 -0.49 -10.76
C TRP A 12 -12.02 -0.28 -12.19
N THR A 13 -11.18 -0.48 -13.19
CA THR A 13 -11.55 -0.34 -14.61
C THR A 13 -12.64 -1.31 -15.09
N ARG A 14 -12.87 -2.42 -14.40
CA ARG A 14 -13.98 -3.33 -14.71
C ARG A 14 -15.33 -2.77 -14.28
N ILE A 15 -15.35 -2.00 -13.18
CA ILE A 15 -16.56 -1.41 -12.62
C ILE A 15 -16.77 0.00 -13.15
N TYR A 16 -15.72 0.80 -13.16
CA TYR A 16 -15.70 2.17 -13.67
C TYR A 16 -14.59 2.28 -14.71
N PRO A 17 -14.87 2.03 -16.01
CA PRO A 17 -13.86 1.95 -17.06
C PRO A 17 -12.99 3.22 -17.20
N ASN A 18 -13.59 4.39 -16.97
CA ASN A 18 -12.88 5.67 -16.98
C ASN A 18 -12.42 6.10 -15.57
N GLY A 19 -12.92 5.45 -14.53
CA GLY A 19 -12.63 5.74 -13.13
C GLY A 19 -13.47 6.85 -12.50
N ASP A 20 -13.94 7.81 -13.30
CA ASP A 20 -14.83 8.92 -12.94
C ASP A 20 -16.24 8.80 -13.54
N ASP A 21 -16.62 7.58 -13.94
CA ASP A 21 -17.95 7.30 -14.47
C ASP A 21 -19.02 7.52 -13.39
N GLU A 22 -20.15 8.15 -13.76
CA GLU A 22 -21.27 8.37 -12.84
C GLU A 22 -22.00 7.07 -12.47
N GLN A 23 -22.02 6.10 -13.38
CA GLN A 23 -22.68 4.82 -13.21
C GLN A 23 -21.69 3.67 -13.39
N PRO A 24 -21.79 2.64 -12.53
CA PRO A 24 -20.93 1.47 -12.66
C PRO A 24 -21.33 0.61 -13.85
N ASN A 25 -20.37 -0.11 -14.40
CA ASN A 25 -20.62 -1.16 -15.41
C ASN A 25 -21.26 -2.38 -14.73
N GLU A 26 -22.56 -2.59 -15.00
CA GLU A 26 -23.32 -3.67 -14.40
C GLU A 26 -22.80 -5.08 -14.76
N ASP A 27 -22.23 -5.27 -15.94
CA ASP A 27 -21.64 -6.57 -16.30
C ASP A 27 -20.33 -6.83 -15.54
N GLY A 28 -19.57 -5.79 -15.27
CA GLY A 28 -18.41 -5.84 -14.36
C GLY A 28 -18.80 -6.22 -12.95
N LEU A 29 -19.88 -5.63 -12.44
CA LEU A 29 -20.41 -5.95 -11.11
C LEU A 29 -20.93 -7.40 -11.04
N LYS A 30 -21.71 -7.85 -12.02
CA LYS A 30 -22.22 -9.24 -12.11
C LYS A 30 -21.10 -10.28 -12.19
N PHE A 31 -19.95 -9.93 -12.76
CA PHE A 31 -18.80 -10.83 -12.77
C PHE A 31 -18.36 -11.16 -11.34
N TYR A 32 -18.19 -10.14 -10.49
CA TYR A 32 -17.79 -10.35 -9.09
C TYR A 32 -18.92 -10.98 -8.24
N ASP A 33 -20.20 -10.67 -8.52
CA ASP A 33 -21.32 -11.37 -7.88
C ASP A 33 -21.18 -12.89 -8.07
N LYS A 34 -20.86 -13.36 -9.28
CA LYS A 34 -20.67 -14.79 -9.57
C LYS A 34 -19.47 -15.36 -8.82
N VAL A 35 -18.36 -14.63 -8.76
CA VAL A 35 -17.14 -15.06 -8.02
C VAL A 35 -17.48 -15.25 -6.54
N PHE A 36 -18.11 -14.27 -5.91
CA PHE A 36 -18.44 -14.35 -4.48
C PHE A 36 -19.49 -15.41 -4.17
N GLN A 37 -20.48 -15.59 -5.04
CA GLN A 37 -21.44 -16.69 -4.93
C GLN A 37 -20.74 -18.05 -4.99
N GLU A 38 -19.77 -18.22 -5.88
CA GLU A 38 -19.02 -19.46 -6.02
C GLU A 38 -18.17 -19.74 -4.78
N LEU A 39 -17.44 -18.74 -4.24
CA LEU A 39 -16.69 -18.89 -2.99
C LEU A 39 -17.58 -19.29 -1.83
N LYS A 40 -18.78 -18.70 -1.72
CA LYS A 40 -19.74 -19.00 -0.67
C LYS A 40 -20.21 -20.46 -0.69
N LYS A 41 -20.38 -21.07 -1.87
CA LYS A 41 -20.77 -22.50 -2.00
C LYS A 41 -19.78 -23.43 -1.29
N TYR A 42 -18.48 -23.05 -1.28
CA TYR A 42 -17.41 -23.85 -0.70
C TYR A 42 -16.99 -23.38 0.71
N ASN A 43 -17.74 -22.45 1.33
CA ASN A 43 -17.41 -21.82 2.60
C ASN A 43 -15.99 -21.21 2.61
N ILE A 44 -15.59 -20.59 1.49
CA ILE A 44 -14.32 -19.86 1.34
C ILE A 44 -14.59 -18.39 1.58
N GLU A 45 -13.93 -17.82 2.60
CA GLU A 45 -14.06 -16.40 2.95
C GLU A 45 -13.26 -15.52 1.98
N PRO A 46 -13.89 -14.56 1.28
CA PRO A 46 -13.17 -13.62 0.43
C PRO A 46 -12.45 -12.55 1.26
N ILE A 47 -11.21 -12.25 0.89
CA ILE A 47 -10.45 -11.08 1.34
C ILE A 47 -10.24 -10.22 0.11
N VAL A 48 -10.85 -9.03 0.06
CA VAL A 48 -10.92 -8.24 -1.16
C VAL A 48 -10.08 -6.98 -1.05
N THR A 49 -9.14 -6.84 -1.98
CA THR A 49 -8.34 -5.61 -2.17
C THR A 49 -9.07 -4.70 -3.16
N LEU A 50 -9.33 -3.44 -2.77
CA LEU A 50 -10.06 -2.48 -3.60
C LEU A 50 -9.21 -1.92 -4.74
N SER A 51 -7.94 -1.65 -4.50
CA SER A 51 -7.00 -1.22 -5.54
C SER A 51 -5.70 -2.02 -5.47
N HIS A 52 -5.33 -2.64 -6.61
CA HIS A 52 -4.15 -3.48 -6.74
C HIS A 52 -3.39 -3.13 -8.02
N TYR A 53 -2.87 -1.89 -8.10
CA TYR A 53 -2.01 -1.37 -9.17
C TYR A 53 -2.71 -1.08 -10.52
N GLU A 54 -4.03 -1.15 -10.59
CA GLU A 54 -4.80 -0.95 -11.83
C GLU A 54 -5.48 0.42 -11.90
N MET A 55 -4.69 1.50 -11.92
CA MET A 55 -5.23 2.85 -12.04
C MET A 55 -5.87 3.08 -13.42
N PRO A 56 -7.15 3.53 -13.51
CA PRO A 56 -7.77 3.90 -14.78
C PRO A 56 -6.97 4.98 -15.51
N LEU A 57 -6.58 4.70 -16.74
CA LEU A 57 -5.73 5.61 -17.54
C LEU A 57 -6.37 7.00 -17.73
N ASN A 58 -7.70 7.08 -17.81
CA ASN A 58 -8.39 8.37 -17.89
C ASN A 58 -8.13 9.25 -16.65
N LEU A 59 -8.09 8.65 -15.43
CA LEU A 59 -7.78 9.39 -14.21
C LEU A 59 -6.34 9.93 -14.22
N VAL A 60 -5.40 9.17 -14.79
CA VAL A 60 -4.01 9.64 -14.98
C VAL A 60 -3.97 10.84 -15.92
N LYS A 61 -4.62 10.73 -17.09
CA LYS A 61 -4.60 11.78 -18.12
C LYS A 61 -5.38 13.05 -17.72
N LYS A 62 -6.53 12.89 -17.08
CA LYS A 62 -7.46 14.00 -16.80
C LYS A 62 -7.15 14.72 -15.49
N TYR A 63 -6.67 13.98 -14.48
CA TYR A 63 -6.50 14.49 -13.12
C TYR A 63 -5.06 14.40 -12.61
N GLY A 64 -4.14 13.79 -13.36
CA GLY A 64 -2.80 13.48 -12.86
C GLY A 64 -2.81 12.40 -11.78
N SER A 65 -3.83 11.53 -11.80
CA SER A 65 -4.04 10.48 -10.81
C SER A 65 -4.16 11.02 -9.38
N TRP A 66 -3.56 10.35 -8.39
CA TRP A 66 -3.63 10.72 -6.96
C TRP A 66 -2.98 12.07 -6.61
N ARG A 67 -2.43 12.80 -7.58
CA ARG A 67 -2.11 14.23 -7.40
C ARG A 67 -3.38 15.03 -7.09
N SER A 68 -4.51 14.63 -7.68
CA SER A 68 -5.78 15.31 -7.49
C SER A 68 -6.56 14.74 -6.31
N ARG A 69 -6.97 15.63 -5.41
CA ARG A 69 -7.85 15.31 -4.29
C ARG A 69 -9.19 14.70 -4.72
N LYS A 70 -9.64 14.95 -5.95
CA LYS A 70 -10.89 14.39 -6.48
C LYS A 70 -10.93 12.87 -6.51
N LEU A 71 -9.76 12.20 -6.57
CA LEU A 71 -9.72 10.75 -6.57
C LEU A 71 -10.21 10.15 -5.24
N ILE A 72 -10.15 10.88 -4.15
CA ILE A 72 -10.71 10.47 -2.87
C ILE A 72 -12.20 10.12 -3.04
N ASP A 73 -12.96 10.97 -3.73
CA ASP A 73 -14.39 10.79 -3.91
C ASP A 73 -14.72 9.70 -4.95
N PHE A 74 -13.91 9.54 -5.98
CA PHE A 74 -14.09 8.46 -6.97
C PHE A 74 -13.83 7.08 -6.37
N PHE A 75 -12.84 6.96 -5.48
CA PHE A 75 -12.48 5.70 -4.84
C PHE A 75 -13.55 5.17 -3.87
N TYR A 76 -14.35 6.06 -3.31
CA TYR A 76 -15.33 5.76 -2.28
C TYR A 76 -16.56 4.96 -2.75
N ASN A 77 -16.82 4.81 -4.04
CA ASN A 77 -18.07 4.26 -4.59
C ASN A 77 -18.15 2.71 -4.66
N LEU A 78 -17.24 1.95 -4.04
CA LEU A 78 -17.12 0.49 -4.21
C LEU A 78 -17.88 -0.35 -3.14
N THR A 79 -19.14 -0.04 -2.81
CA THR A 79 -19.84 -0.62 -1.64
C THR A 79 -20.85 -1.74 -1.91
N ARG A 80 -20.96 -2.26 -3.15
CA ARG A 80 -22.01 -3.23 -3.53
C ARG A 80 -21.94 -4.57 -2.78
N TYR A 81 -20.76 -5.06 -2.40
CA TYR A 81 -20.56 -6.46 -2.00
C TYR A 81 -20.68 -6.74 -0.50
N LYS A 82 -21.34 -5.86 0.25
CA LYS A 82 -21.50 -5.91 1.70
C LYS A 82 -22.05 -7.23 2.29
N ASN A 83 -22.78 -8.01 1.50
CA ASN A 83 -23.39 -9.28 1.91
C ASN A 83 -22.50 -10.51 1.65
N TYR A 84 -21.40 -10.33 0.92
CA TYR A 84 -20.49 -11.39 0.53
C TYR A 84 -19.10 -11.25 1.12
N VAL A 85 -18.64 -10.03 1.34
CA VAL A 85 -17.28 -9.73 1.73
C VAL A 85 -17.28 -9.07 3.11
N ARG A 86 -16.51 -9.65 4.02
CA ARG A 86 -16.31 -9.12 5.36
C ARG A 86 -14.92 -8.50 5.53
N TYR A 87 -13.91 -9.02 4.83
CA TYR A 87 -12.52 -8.58 4.93
C TYR A 87 -12.10 -7.77 3.71
N TRP A 88 -11.70 -6.53 3.95
CA TRP A 88 -11.33 -5.58 2.92
C TRP A 88 -9.90 -5.08 3.13
N ILE A 89 -9.21 -4.80 2.03
CA ILE A 89 -7.93 -4.09 2.02
C ILE A 89 -8.11 -2.93 1.06
N THR A 90 -7.73 -1.71 1.46
CA THR A 90 -7.94 -0.53 0.63
C THR A 90 -6.99 -0.49 -0.56
N PHE A 91 -5.69 -0.54 -0.28
CA PHE A 91 -4.63 -0.53 -1.29
C PHE A 91 -3.68 -1.69 -1.08
N ASN A 92 -3.23 -2.32 -2.18
CA ASN A 92 -2.13 -3.26 -2.11
C ASN A 92 -0.81 -2.51 -1.95
N GLU A 93 -0.01 -2.89 -0.97
CA GLU A 93 1.35 -2.37 -0.73
C GLU A 93 1.43 -0.84 -0.91
N ILE A 94 0.63 -0.11 -0.13
CA ILE A 94 0.47 1.35 -0.29
C ILE A 94 1.82 2.09 -0.25
N ASN A 95 2.79 1.60 0.51
CA ASN A 95 4.12 2.18 0.62
C ASN A 95 5.01 1.92 -0.62
N ALA A 96 4.60 1.04 -1.54
CA ALA A 96 5.31 0.86 -2.81
C ALA A 96 5.31 2.14 -3.67
N ILE A 97 4.45 3.13 -3.37
CA ILE A 97 4.45 4.45 -4.03
C ILE A 97 5.80 5.17 -3.92
N GLU A 98 6.58 4.92 -2.87
CA GLU A 98 7.90 5.53 -2.67
C GLU A 98 8.93 5.03 -3.69
N PHE A 99 8.83 3.77 -4.06
CA PHE A 99 9.77 3.11 -4.96
C PHE A 99 9.33 3.18 -6.42
N MET A 100 8.05 2.91 -6.67
CA MET A 100 7.45 2.80 -7.99
C MET A 100 6.12 3.56 -8.06
N PRO A 101 6.13 4.90 -8.07
CA PRO A 101 4.93 5.73 -7.92
C PRO A 101 3.89 5.52 -9.02
N TYR A 102 4.29 5.02 -10.20
CA TYR A 102 3.36 4.74 -11.28
C TYR A 102 2.44 3.54 -10.98
N PHE A 103 2.98 2.43 -10.45
CA PHE A 103 2.20 1.19 -10.26
C PHE A 103 1.07 1.35 -9.24
N PRO A 104 1.31 1.73 -7.97
CA PRO A 104 0.25 1.83 -6.98
C PRO A 104 -0.62 3.09 -7.13
N ALA A 105 -0.09 4.15 -7.74
CA ALA A 105 -0.74 5.44 -7.73
C ALA A 105 -0.93 6.10 -9.10
N GLY A 106 -0.45 5.49 -10.19
CA GLY A 106 -0.56 6.06 -11.54
C GLY A 106 0.14 7.41 -11.69
N LEU A 107 1.20 7.69 -10.89
CA LEU A 107 1.89 8.97 -10.91
C LEU A 107 2.92 9.02 -12.03
N LEU A 108 2.82 10.05 -12.86
CA LEU A 108 3.86 10.47 -13.77
C LEU A 108 4.55 11.68 -13.14
N ILE A 109 5.86 11.63 -12.96
CA ILE A 109 6.65 12.67 -12.28
C ILE A 109 7.70 13.16 -13.28
N GLU A 110 7.68 14.48 -13.55
CA GLU A 110 8.60 15.11 -14.46
C GLU A 110 9.98 15.32 -13.80
N GLU A 111 11.03 15.49 -14.60
CA GLU A 111 12.41 15.57 -14.10
C GLU A 111 12.67 16.82 -13.23
N ASP A 112 11.94 17.91 -13.47
CA ASP A 112 12.07 19.20 -12.75
C ASP A 112 11.21 19.27 -11.49
N GLU A 113 10.37 18.27 -11.22
CA GLU A 113 9.50 18.24 -10.05
C GLU A 113 10.23 17.71 -8.80
N ASN A 114 9.84 18.22 -7.63
CA ASN A 114 10.22 17.56 -6.37
C ASN A 114 9.49 16.22 -6.25
N ARG A 115 10.17 15.14 -6.62
CA ARG A 115 9.63 13.78 -6.59
C ARG A 115 9.01 13.42 -5.23
N HIS A 116 9.64 13.79 -4.13
CA HIS A 116 9.14 13.49 -2.80
C HIS A 116 7.84 14.25 -2.49
N GLN A 117 7.75 15.51 -2.90
CA GLN A 117 6.52 16.30 -2.73
C GLN A 117 5.33 15.64 -3.44
N VAL A 118 5.54 15.21 -4.70
CA VAL A 118 4.48 14.57 -5.48
C VAL A 118 4.05 13.25 -4.86
N ILE A 119 5.00 12.40 -4.47
CA ILE A 119 4.73 11.08 -3.89
C ILE A 119 3.96 11.21 -2.57
N TYR A 120 4.45 12.02 -1.63
CA TYR A 120 3.85 12.09 -0.30
C TYR A 120 2.52 12.84 -0.28
N GLN A 121 2.33 13.83 -1.16
CA GLN A 121 1.00 14.44 -1.32
C GLN A 121 -0.01 13.45 -1.90
N ALA A 122 0.37 12.67 -2.90
CA ALA A 122 -0.49 11.62 -3.45
C ALA A 122 -0.77 10.52 -2.41
N ALA A 123 0.23 10.09 -1.65
CA ALA A 123 0.06 9.16 -0.54
C ALA A 123 -0.93 9.69 0.50
N HIS A 124 -0.86 11.01 0.84
CA HIS A 124 -1.84 11.64 1.73
C HIS A 124 -3.28 11.49 1.20
N HIS A 125 -3.52 11.75 -0.08
CA HIS A 125 -4.85 11.57 -0.67
C HIS A 125 -5.31 10.10 -0.62
N MET A 126 -4.41 9.15 -0.87
CA MET A 126 -4.70 7.71 -0.74
C MET A 126 -5.03 7.33 0.71
N LEU A 127 -4.32 7.89 1.70
CA LEU A 127 -4.58 7.66 3.12
C LEU A 127 -5.96 8.18 3.53
N VAL A 128 -6.32 9.39 3.11
CA VAL A 128 -7.65 9.98 3.36
C VAL A 128 -8.75 9.13 2.69
N ALA A 129 -8.53 8.67 1.46
CA ALA A 129 -9.47 7.77 0.76
C ALA A 129 -9.62 6.44 1.51
N SER A 130 -8.53 5.87 1.99
CA SER A 130 -8.52 4.65 2.80
C SER A 130 -9.35 4.83 4.08
N ALA A 131 -9.14 5.90 4.82
CA ALA A 131 -9.85 6.20 6.06
C ALA A 131 -11.36 6.38 5.84
N LYS A 132 -11.76 7.08 4.75
CA LYS A 132 -13.18 7.18 4.35
C LYS A 132 -13.80 5.79 4.06
N VAL A 133 -13.06 4.90 3.40
CA VAL A 133 -13.52 3.53 3.12
C VAL A 133 -13.69 2.72 4.42
N VAL A 134 -12.76 2.84 5.37
CA VAL A 134 -12.89 2.18 6.69
C VAL A 134 -14.17 2.61 7.37
N LYS A 135 -14.38 3.91 7.49
CA LYS A 135 -15.60 4.46 8.10
C LYS A 135 -16.86 3.95 7.40
N LEU A 136 -16.92 4.06 6.08
CA LEU A 136 -18.06 3.57 5.29
C LEU A 136 -18.31 2.09 5.48
N ALA A 137 -17.27 1.26 5.47
CA ALA A 137 -17.39 -0.17 5.67
C ALA A 137 -18.04 -0.51 7.03
N HIS A 138 -17.64 0.20 8.09
CA HIS A 138 -18.23 0.05 9.43
C HIS A 138 -19.66 0.60 9.50
N ASP A 139 -19.97 1.71 8.85
CA ASP A 139 -21.33 2.28 8.77
C ASP A 139 -22.29 1.31 8.06
N ILE A 140 -21.83 0.61 7.01
CA ILE A 140 -22.59 -0.41 6.29
C ILE A 140 -22.82 -1.66 7.13
N ASN A 141 -21.78 -2.15 7.79
CA ASN A 141 -21.81 -3.31 8.65
C ASN A 141 -20.67 -3.26 9.69
N PRO A 142 -20.98 -3.10 10.97
CA PRO A 142 -19.94 -3.03 12.03
C PRO A 142 -19.07 -4.31 12.17
N LYS A 143 -19.47 -5.41 11.52
CA LYS A 143 -18.66 -6.64 11.47
C LYS A 143 -17.63 -6.66 10.35
N ASN A 144 -17.68 -5.71 9.44
CA ASN A 144 -16.65 -5.57 8.43
C ASN A 144 -15.29 -5.28 9.07
N LYS A 145 -14.25 -5.80 8.45
CA LYS A 145 -12.87 -5.60 8.84
C LYS A 145 -12.09 -5.04 7.64
N VAL A 146 -11.51 -3.88 7.83
CA VAL A 146 -10.71 -3.21 6.80
C VAL A 146 -9.26 -3.15 7.26
N GLY A 147 -8.35 -3.64 6.44
CA GLY A 147 -6.93 -3.67 6.73
C GLY A 147 -6.09 -2.79 5.83
N CYS A 148 -4.89 -2.50 6.28
CA CYS A 148 -3.82 -2.03 5.41
C CYS A 148 -3.00 -3.20 4.89
N MET A 149 -2.34 -2.97 3.76
CA MET A 149 -1.38 -3.90 3.15
C MET A 149 -0.12 -3.13 2.82
N THR A 150 1.00 -3.57 3.37
CA THR A 150 2.31 -2.96 3.18
C THR A 150 3.29 -3.93 2.53
N LEU A 151 4.22 -3.42 1.75
CA LEU A 151 5.44 -4.12 1.42
C LEU A 151 6.38 -3.97 2.62
N PHE A 152 6.82 -5.07 3.21
CA PHE A 152 7.76 -5.01 4.31
C PHE A 152 8.72 -6.20 4.33
N GLY A 153 9.97 -5.93 4.65
CA GLY A 153 11.02 -6.88 4.92
C GLY A 153 12.03 -6.24 5.84
N VAL A 154 12.46 -6.98 6.86
CA VAL A 154 13.41 -6.46 7.85
C VAL A 154 14.70 -5.98 7.20
N ASN A 155 15.18 -4.83 7.63
CA ASN A 155 16.50 -4.33 7.30
C ASN A 155 17.47 -4.70 8.41
N TYR A 156 18.45 -5.54 8.09
CA TYR A 156 19.55 -5.87 9.00
C TYR A 156 20.64 -4.80 8.94
N PRO A 157 21.28 -4.47 10.06
CA PRO A 157 22.51 -3.70 10.01
C PRO A 157 23.63 -4.55 9.39
N ARG A 158 24.45 -3.93 8.55
CA ARG A 158 25.59 -4.60 7.95
C ARG A 158 26.59 -5.11 8.99
N THR A 159 26.79 -4.34 10.05
CA THR A 159 27.60 -4.70 11.23
C THR A 159 26.92 -4.20 12.50
N CYS A 160 27.46 -4.58 13.65
CA CYS A 160 27.05 -4.01 14.94
C CYS A 160 27.58 -2.57 15.18
N HIS A 161 28.19 -1.93 14.19
CA HIS A 161 28.59 -0.52 14.30
C HIS A 161 27.36 0.36 14.48
N PRO A 162 27.33 1.30 15.46
CA PRO A 162 26.13 2.10 15.75
C PRO A 162 25.51 2.81 14.55
N ASN A 163 26.32 3.29 13.60
CA ASN A 163 25.79 3.92 12.38
C ASN A 163 25.09 2.92 11.44
N ASP A 164 25.57 1.67 11.33
CA ASP A 164 24.89 0.65 10.52
C ASP A 164 23.56 0.25 11.17
N VAL A 165 23.56 0.13 12.52
CA VAL A 165 22.34 -0.14 13.28
C VAL A 165 21.32 1.01 13.09
N LEU A 166 21.76 2.25 13.23
CA LEU A 166 20.90 3.42 13.03
C LEU A 166 20.32 3.46 11.60
N LYS A 167 21.12 3.19 10.58
CA LYS A 167 20.66 3.13 9.18
C LYS A 167 19.60 2.06 8.98
N ALA A 168 19.78 0.87 9.56
CA ALA A 168 18.82 -0.22 9.46
C ALA A 168 17.49 0.13 10.15
N GLU A 169 17.53 0.72 11.33
CA GLU A 169 16.35 1.16 12.06
C GLU A 169 15.59 2.27 11.30
N MET A 170 16.31 3.25 10.76
CA MET A 170 15.68 4.30 9.94
C MET A 170 15.01 3.71 8.69
N ALA A 171 15.66 2.75 8.02
CA ALA A 171 15.06 2.09 6.86
C ALA A 171 13.81 1.28 7.23
N ASN A 172 13.78 0.61 8.38
CA ASN A 172 12.58 -0.06 8.88
C ASN A 172 11.45 0.94 9.17
N GLN A 173 11.76 2.08 9.78
CA GLN A 173 10.78 3.14 10.06
C GLN A 173 10.24 3.79 8.78
N ASP A 174 11.09 4.03 7.78
CA ASP A 174 10.69 4.60 6.49
C ASP A 174 9.68 3.66 5.77
N PHE A 175 9.89 2.35 5.80
CA PHE A 175 8.95 1.38 5.24
C PHE A 175 7.56 1.42 5.88
N LEU A 176 7.50 1.70 7.18
CA LEU A 176 6.25 1.72 7.95
C LEU A 176 5.58 3.09 7.95
N GLY A 177 6.27 4.16 7.55
CA GLY A 177 5.77 5.53 7.68
C GLY A 177 4.37 5.75 7.08
N ILE A 178 4.13 5.31 5.83
CA ILE A 178 2.81 5.45 5.20
C ILE A 178 1.76 4.53 5.86
N PRO A 179 2.01 3.21 6.04
CA PRO A 179 1.07 2.33 6.73
C PRO A 179 0.74 2.76 8.17
N ASP A 180 1.69 3.33 8.89
CA ASP A 180 1.48 3.80 10.26
C ASP A 180 0.34 4.83 10.36
N VAL A 181 0.21 5.69 9.34
CA VAL A 181 -0.92 6.64 9.31
C VAL A 181 -2.27 5.92 9.19
N GLN A 182 -2.35 4.80 8.45
CA GLN A 182 -3.56 3.98 8.39
C GLN A 182 -3.88 3.29 9.73
N VAL A 183 -2.84 2.94 10.49
CA VAL A 183 -2.98 2.23 11.78
C VAL A 183 -3.31 3.20 12.91
N PHE A 184 -2.59 4.32 13.00
CA PHE A 184 -2.66 5.24 14.13
C PHE A 184 -3.55 6.45 13.88
N GLY A 185 -3.87 6.77 12.62
CA GLY A 185 -4.72 7.91 12.24
C GLY A 185 -4.03 9.27 12.33
N TYR A 186 -2.71 9.31 12.43
CA TYR A 186 -1.92 10.54 12.46
C TYR A 186 -0.50 10.33 11.92
N TYR A 187 0.16 11.41 11.54
CA TYR A 187 1.56 11.43 11.16
C TYR A 187 2.46 11.53 12.39
N SER A 188 3.41 10.62 12.54
CA SER A 188 4.39 10.69 13.63
C SER A 188 5.32 11.89 13.48
N ASP A 189 5.88 12.39 14.59
CA ASP A 189 6.88 13.47 14.57
C ASP A 189 8.13 13.09 13.76
N TYR A 190 8.53 11.82 13.81
CA TYR A 190 9.60 11.28 12.98
C TYR A 190 9.30 11.46 11.50
N GLN A 191 8.12 11.05 11.05
CA GLN A 191 7.69 11.13 9.66
C GLN A 191 7.59 12.59 9.17
N LEU A 192 6.98 13.46 9.97
CA LEU A 192 6.91 14.89 9.67
C LEU A 192 8.31 15.52 9.54
N LYS A 193 9.25 15.10 10.40
CA LYS A 193 10.64 15.55 10.32
C LYS A 193 11.34 15.05 9.05
N GLN A 194 11.09 13.80 8.63
CA GLN A 194 11.61 13.27 7.37
C GLN A 194 11.06 14.05 6.16
N TYR A 195 9.78 14.41 6.18
CA TYR A 195 9.19 15.23 5.14
C TYR A 195 9.84 16.61 5.05
N GLN A 196 10.06 17.29 6.18
CA GLN A 196 10.80 18.56 6.23
C GLN A 196 12.21 18.42 5.64
N ASN A 197 12.94 17.38 5.99
CA ASN A 197 14.30 17.12 5.49
C ASN A 197 14.31 16.90 3.95
N LYS A 198 13.23 16.38 3.38
CA LYS A 198 13.03 16.17 1.94
C LYS A 198 12.39 17.38 1.22
N ASN A 199 12.20 18.52 1.91
CA ASN A 199 11.49 19.70 1.42
C ASN A 199 10.06 19.37 0.94
N VAL A 200 9.35 18.56 1.72
CA VAL A 200 7.95 18.20 1.49
C VAL A 200 7.06 19.02 2.40
N HIS A 201 6.05 19.67 1.81
CA HIS A 201 5.02 20.44 2.50
C HIS A 201 3.66 19.89 2.09
N LEU A 202 3.08 19.04 2.93
CA LEU A 202 1.79 18.44 2.65
C LEU A 202 0.66 19.47 2.81
N ASP A 203 -0.23 19.51 1.83
CA ASP A 203 -1.51 20.20 1.92
C ASP A 203 -2.50 19.29 2.66
N ILE A 204 -2.59 19.48 3.97
CA ILE A 204 -3.44 18.72 4.89
C ILE A 204 -4.47 19.67 5.49
N THR A 205 -5.73 19.34 5.37
CA THR A 205 -6.82 20.09 6.01
C THR A 205 -7.15 19.54 7.40
N ASP A 206 -7.78 20.35 8.25
CA ASP A 206 -8.29 19.87 9.55
C ASP A 206 -9.31 18.73 9.38
N GLU A 207 -10.09 18.76 8.30
CA GLU A 207 -11.01 17.68 7.94
C GLU A 207 -10.27 16.38 7.64
N ASP A 208 -9.12 16.42 6.95
CA ASP A 208 -8.31 15.24 6.68
C ASP A 208 -7.79 14.59 7.96
N LEU A 209 -7.32 15.40 8.90
CA LEU A 209 -6.84 14.91 10.19
C LEU A 209 -7.96 14.21 10.98
N GLU A 210 -9.16 14.75 10.94
CA GLU A 210 -10.33 14.14 11.60
C GLU A 210 -10.76 12.86 10.88
N ILE A 211 -10.72 12.82 9.55
CA ILE A 211 -11.01 11.61 8.75
C ILE A 211 -9.99 10.51 9.06
N LEU A 212 -8.70 10.82 9.05
CA LEU A 212 -7.64 9.85 9.35
C LEU A 212 -7.80 9.27 10.76
N LYS A 213 -8.02 10.12 11.75
CA LYS A 213 -8.21 9.73 13.16
C LYS A 213 -9.38 8.77 13.36
N ASN A 214 -10.49 8.99 12.64
CA ASN A 214 -11.72 8.19 12.76
C ASN A 214 -11.78 7.01 11.79
N GLY A 215 -10.82 6.86 10.89
CA GLY A 215 -10.78 5.85 9.85
C GLY A 215 -9.58 4.90 9.94
N THR A 216 -9.13 4.57 11.16
CA THR A 216 -8.02 3.64 11.37
C THR A 216 -8.41 2.20 11.03
N VAL A 217 -7.46 1.43 10.50
CA VAL A 217 -7.69 0.06 10.05
C VAL A 217 -7.85 -0.94 11.18
N ASP A 218 -8.55 -2.05 10.92
CA ASP A 218 -8.80 -3.13 11.90
C ASP A 218 -7.65 -4.14 11.98
N PHE A 219 -6.85 -4.28 10.94
CA PHE A 219 -5.73 -5.23 10.89
C PHE A 219 -4.64 -4.77 9.93
N VAL A 220 -3.43 -5.27 10.16
CA VAL A 220 -2.28 -5.07 9.30
C VAL A 220 -1.99 -6.36 8.55
N SER A 221 -1.66 -6.24 7.27
CA SER A 221 -1.13 -7.31 6.44
C SER A 221 0.08 -6.83 5.66
N PHE A 222 0.95 -7.75 5.28
CA PHE A 222 2.16 -7.39 4.55
C PHE A 222 2.53 -8.44 3.51
N SER A 223 3.27 -8.00 2.49
CA SER A 223 4.01 -8.86 1.57
C SER A 223 5.45 -8.94 2.01
N TYR A 224 5.95 -10.14 2.16
CA TYR A 224 7.35 -10.41 2.43
C TYR A 224 7.98 -11.15 1.24
N TYR A 225 9.03 -10.58 0.67
CA TYR A 225 9.78 -11.20 -0.41
C TYR A 225 11.19 -11.58 0.02
N MET A 226 11.85 -10.70 0.75
CA MET A 226 13.23 -10.85 1.19
C MET A 226 13.52 -9.87 2.33
N SER A 227 14.59 -10.13 3.08
CA SER A 227 15.22 -9.14 3.96
C SER A 227 16.27 -8.34 3.20
N MET A 228 16.69 -7.22 3.80
CA MET A 228 17.68 -6.32 3.22
C MET A 228 18.80 -6.05 4.22
N VAL A 229 19.95 -5.58 3.74
CA VAL A 229 21.06 -5.16 4.57
C VAL A 229 21.36 -3.69 4.33
N GLN A 230 21.44 -2.91 5.40
CA GLN A 230 21.72 -1.48 5.38
C GLN A 230 23.14 -1.20 5.93
N GLY A 231 23.87 -0.37 5.21
CA GLY A 231 25.22 0.03 5.56
C GLY A 231 25.91 0.76 4.41
N GLU A 232 27.17 1.13 4.61
CA GLU A 232 27.99 1.67 3.53
C GLU A 232 28.57 0.52 2.69
N LYS A 233 28.35 0.56 1.37
CA LYS A 233 28.95 -0.40 0.45
C LYS A 233 30.46 -0.29 0.50
N ARG A 234 31.15 -1.43 0.66
CA ARG A 234 32.62 -1.54 0.59
C ARG A 234 33.03 -2.09 -0.76
N GLU A 235 34.32 -1.93 -1.08
CA GLU A 235 34.91 -2.50 -2.29
C GLU A 235 34.72 -4.02 -2.31
N GLY A 236 34.27 -4.56 -3.45
CA GLY A 236 34.02 -6.00 -3.63
C GLY A 236 32.65 -6.49 -3.16
N GLU A 237 31.80 -5.66 -2.53
CA GLU A 237 30.45 -6.04 -2.14
C GLU A 237 29.44 -5.81 -3.27
N ASN A 238 28.39 -6.63 -3.31
CA ASN A 238 27.30 -6.50 -4.26
C ASN A 238 26.03 -5.96 -3.61
N PHE A 239 25.15 -5.37 -4.43
CA PHE A 239 23.77 -5.17 -4.05
C PHE A 239 22.98 -6.45 -4.32
N ALA A 240 22.13 -6.85 -3.39
CA ALA A 240 21.17 -7.90 -3.62
C ALA A 240 20.23 -7.50 -4.77
N GLN A 241 19.99 -8.42 -5.68
CA GLN A 241 19.04 -8.21 -6.76
C GLN A 241 17.63 -8.46 -6.22
N GLY A 242 16.80 -7.45 -6.20
CA GLY A 242 15.39 -7.55 -5.86
C GLY A 242 14.60 -6.71 -6.85
N ASN A 243 13.34 -7.06 -7.12
CA ASN A 243 12.60 -6.35 -8.15
C ASN A 243 12.22 -4.92 -7.78
N MET A 244 12.23 -4.53 -6.51
CA MET A 244 11.75 -3.21 -6.08
C MET A 244 12.62 -2.48 -5.07
N VAL A 245 13.38 -3.19 -4.25
CA VAL A 245 14.15 -2.61 -3.15
C VAL A 245 15.56 -3.19 -3.16
N ALA A 246 16.54 -2.35 -3.47
CA ALA A 246 17.94 -2.73 -3.43
C ALA A 246 18.52 -2.51 -2.03
N GLY A 247 19.16 -3.52 -1.47
CA GLY A 247 19.99 -3.47 -0.28
C GLY A 247 21.34 -4.14 -0.55
N LEU A 248 22.27 -4.09 0.36
CA LEU A 248 23.51 -4.88 0.27
C LEU A 248 23.16 -6.37 0.35
N GLU A 249 23.94 -7.19 -0.34
CA GLU A 249 23.83 -8.64 -0.26
C GLU A 249 24.18 -9.11 1.16
N ASN A 250 23.31 -9.97 1.71
CA ASN A 250 23.60 -10.62 2.99
C ASN A 250 24.46 -11.88 2.74
N PRO A 251 25.71 -11.90 3.23
CA PRO A 251 26.63 -13.01 2.93
C PRO A 251 26.25 -14.35 3.58
N TYR A 252 25.21 -14.35 4.42
CA TYR A 252 24.74 -15.55 5.14
C TYR A 252 23.49 -16.18 4.49
N LEU A 253 22.98 -15.58 3.41
CA LEU A 253 21.75 -16.03 2.76
C LEU A 253 22.01 -16.49 1.33
N GLU A 254 21.35 -17.58 0.95
CA GLU A 254 21.31 -18.04 -0.44
C GLU A 254 20.27 -17.22 -1.23
N SER A 255 20.53 -17.04 -2.52
CA SER A 255 19.58 -16.40 -3.44
C SER A 255 18.87 -17.45 -4.30
N ASN A 256 17.60 -17.19 -4.64
CA ASN A 256 16.89 -17.95 -5.65
C ASN A 256 17.34 -17.56 -7.08
N GLU A 257 16.76 -18.17 -8.10
CA GLU A 257 17.07 -17.90 -9.52
C GLU A 257 16.80 -16.45 -9.96
N TRP A 258 15.98 -15.69 -9.19
CA TRP A 258 15.68 -14.27 -9.42
C TRP A 258 16.64 -13.32 -8.68
N GLY A 259 17.60 -13.86 -7.95
CA GLY A 259 18.53 -13.10 -7.12
C GLY A 259 17.93 -12.61 -5.79
N TRP A 260 16.74 -13.11 -5.40
CA TRP A 260 16.13 -12.79 -4.12
C TRP A 260 16.67 -13.69 -3.03
N GLN A 261 17.13 -13.06 -1.95
CA GLN A 261 17.68 -13.79 -0.82
C GLN A 261 16.59 -14.48 0.01
N ILE A 262 16.78 -15.75 0.29
CA ILE A 262 15.82 -16.61 1.00
C ILE A 262 16.07 -16.45 2.50
N ASP A 263 15.13 -15.79 3.19
CA ASP A 263 15.25 -15.52 4.63
C ASP A 263 13.96 -15.81 5.40
N PRO A 264 13.72 -17.06 5.81
CA PRO A 264 12.56 -17.38 6.64
C PRO A 264 12.66 -16.84 8.08
N VAL A 265 13.86 -16.55 8.57
CA VAL A 265 14.07 -15.90 9.87
C VAL A 265 13.67 -14.42 9.79
N GLY A 266 14.01 -13.76 8.69
CA GLY A 266 13.58 -12.39 8.42
C GLY A 266 12.06 -12.25 8.41
N LEU A 267 11.34 -13.20 7.81
CA LEU A 267 9.87 -13.23 7.88
C LEU A 267 9.35 -13.30 9.33
N ARG A 268 10.03 -14.03 10.20
CA ARG A 268 9.63 -14.13 11.60
C ARG A 268 9.92 -12.86 12.39
N ILE A 269 10.93 -12.10 11.99
CA ILE A 269 11.30 -10.81 12.62
C ILE A 269 10.34 -9.72 12.16
N THR A 270 9.96 -9.73 10.86
CA THR A 270 8.92 -8.85 10.27
C THR A 270 7.58 -9.03 10.95
#